data_f5b9956a7b84d912a4a930a78bbd3957
#
_entry.id   f5b9956a7b84d912a4a930a78bbd3957
#
_cell.length_a   1.000
_cell.length_b   1.000
_cell.length_c   1.000
_cell.angle_alpha   90.00
_cell.angle_beta   90.00
_cell.angle_gamma   90.00
#
_symmetry.space_group_name_H-M   'P 1'
#
loop_
_entity.id
_entity.type
_entity.pdbx_description
1 polymer ?
#
loop_
_entity_poly.entity_id
_entity_poly.type
_entity_poly.pdbx_seq_one_letter_code
_entity_poly.pdbx_strand_id
1 'polypeptide(L)'
;MVRTRFAPSPNGPLHLGHAYAAVVAHDLAREQGGSFLLRIEDIDGERSRIEFVEEFLLDLKWLGLAWDGEAVFQSARLDRYIEAGERLKAMGLLYPCHCTRAEIAAAANEAGPDGPVYPGTCRHRAVDPIGAAWRLDVAQAMEIAGPLEWVDALAGPQRASPQIFGDVVLLRKDLPASYHLAATLDDAADGITLVTRGMDLFPASHVHRLLQALLGLPVPVWHHHGLLIEADGRKLAKRRGSPSLADLRRAGADGRAIADTLRAHRFPAGISLSQVLHDAA
;
A
#
# COMPACT_ATOMS: atom_id res chain seq x y z
N MET A 1 15.17 10.36 -13.13
CA MET A 1 15.14 11.09 -11.84
C MET A 1 14.26 10.30 -10.89
N VAL A 2 14.73 10.04 -9.67
CA VAL A 2 13.96 9.26 -8.67
C VAL A 2 12.75 10.06 -8.20
N ARG A 3 11.59 9.39 -8.14
CA ARG A 3 10.37 9.95 -7.59
C ARG A 3 9.75 8.95 -6.64
N THR A 4 9.60 9.36 -5.38
CA THR A 4 8.99 8.58 -4.31
C THR A 4 7.69 9.24 -3.85
N ARG A 5 6.95 8.55 -3.00
CA ARG A 5 5.77 9.12 -2.33
C ARG A 5 5.63 8.55 -0.91
N PHE A 6 5.08 9.36 -0.01
CA PHE A 6 4.43 8.89 1.21
C PHE A 6 2.92 8.92 1.00
N ALA A 7 2.23 7.82 1.29
CA ALA A 7 0.83 7.64 0.93
C ALA A 7 0.00 7.14 2.12
N PRO A 8 -0.25 8.01 3.14
CA PRO A 8 -1.01 7.63 4.31
C PRO A 8 -2.51 7.64 4.05
N SER A 9 -3.22 6.64 4.63
CA SER A 9 -4.69 6.64 4.70
C SER A 9 -5.14 7.39 5.96
N PRO A 10 -6.10 8.35 5.87
CA PRO A 10 -6.53 9.17 7.00
C PRO A 10 -7.53 8.42 7.91
N ASN A 11 -7.18 7.20 8.32
CA ASN A 11 -7.98 6.32 9.18
C ASN A 11 -7.61 6.43 10.67
N GLY A 12 -6.67 7.29 10.99
CA GLY A 12 -6.16 7.57 12.33
C GLY A 12 -4.91 8.44 12.28
N PRO A 13 -4.45 8.99 13.41
CA PRO A 13 -3.26 9.81 13.44
C PRO A 13 -1.99 9.02 13.12
N LEU A 14 -0.97 9.72 12.62
CA LEU A 14 0.36 9.15 12.37
C LEU A 14 1.05 8.77 13.69
N HIS A 15 1.90 7.76 13.62
CA HIS A 15 2.78 7.31 14.71
C HIS A 15 4.22 7.14 14.19
N LEU A 16 5.18 6.80 15.06
CA LEU A 16 6.59 6.68 14.69
C LEU A 16 6.85 5.75 13.49
N GLY A 17 6.07 4.68 13.32
CA GLY A 17 6.20 3.81 12.14
C GLY A 17 5.86 4.52 10.83
N HIS A 18 4.87 5.41 10.83
CA HIS A 18 4.56 6.26 9.68
C HIS A 18 5.63 7.32 9.45
N ALA A 19 6.16 7.92 10.55
CA ALA A 19 7.27 8.85 10.46
C ALA A 19 8.50 8.20 9.81
N TYR A 20 8.84 6.98 10.22
CA TYR A 20 9.94 6.21 9.63
C TYR A 20 9.72 5.97 8.13
N ALA A 21 8.54 5.51 7.72
CA ALA A 21 8.21 5.32 6.31
C ALA A 21 8.31 6.63 5.50
N ALA A 22 7.85 7.75 6.07
CA ALA A 22 7.95 9.06 5.43
C ALA A 22 9.39 9.54 5.31
N VAL A 23 10.22 9.35 6.36
CA VAL A 23 11.66 9.68 6.36
C VAL A 23 12.39 8.89 5.27
N VAL A 24 12.18 7.55 5.20
CA VAL A 24 12.79 6.70 4.18
C VAL A 24 12.42 7.17 2.77
N ALA A 25 11.14 7.44 2.53
CA ALA A 25 10.67 7.88 1.21
C ALA A 25 11.25 9.24 0.82
N HIS A 26 11.27 10.20 1.76
CA HIS A 26 11.82 11.53 1.56
C HIS A 26 13.32 11.48 1.26
N ASP A 27 14.08 10.79 2.09
CA ASP A 27 15.54 10.80 2.00
C ASP A 27 16.04 10.08 0.75
N LEU A 28 15.47 8.93 0.39
CA LEU A 28 15.79 8.23 -0.87
C LEU A 28 15.54 9.09 -2.12
N ALA A 29 14.53 9.97 -2.09
CA ALA A 29 14.33 10.92 -3.16
C ALA A 29 15.38 12.03 -3.13
N ARG A 30 15.62 12.65 -1.96
CA ARG A 30 16.52 13.80 -1.82
C ARG A 30 17.99 13.47 -2.06
N GLU A 31 18.46 12.31 -1.62
CA GLU A 31 19.82 11.81 -1.85
C GLU A 31 20.15 11.68 -3.35
N GLN A 32 19.14 11.43 -4.18
CA GLN A 32 19.29 11.30 -5.62
C GLN A 32 18.82 12.54 -6.41
N GLY A 33 18.64 13.69 -5.74
CA GLY A 33 18.16 14.92 -6.37
C GLY A 33 16.76 14.77 -6.98
N GLY A 34 15.96 13.86 -6.46
CA GLY A 34 14.64 13.50 -6.94
C GLY A 34 13.50 14.21 -6.22
N SER A 35 12.27 13.76 -6.48
CA SER A 35 11.03 14.32 -5.95
C SER A 35 10.39 13.38 -4.93
N PHE A 36 9.88 13.96 -3.83
CA PHE A 36 9.10 13.29 -2.81
C PHE A 36 7.68 13.82 -2.81
N LEU A 37 6.69 12.99 -3.14
CA LEU A 37 5.29 13.38 -3.23
C LEU A 37 4.50 12.97 -1.99
N LEU A 38 3.39 13.67 -1.73
CA LEU A 38 2.41 13.30 -0.74
C LEU A 38 1.10 12.92 -1.41
N ARG A 39 0.62 11.70 -1.14
CA ARG A 39 -0.68 11.22 -1.61
C ARG A 39 -1.53 10.81 -0.41
N ILE A 40 -2.76 11.30 -0.33
CA ILE A 40 -3.72 10.93 0.70
C ILE A 40 -4.61 9.82 0.15
N GLU A 41 -4.57 8.65 0.78
CA GLU A 41 -5.38 7.50 0.40
C GLU A 41 -6.72 7.51 1.14
N ASP A 42 -7.59 8.43 0.72
CA ASP A 42 -8.85 8.79 1.38
C ASP A 42 -10.10 8.08 0.82
N ILE A 43 -9.91 6.99 0.07
CA ILE A 43 -11.00 6.20 -0.51
C ILE A 43 -11.48 5.06 0.39
N ASP A 44 -11.26 5.10 1.69
CA ASP A 44 -11.67 4.03 2.61
C ASP A 44 -13.04 4.31 3.28
N GLY A 45 -13.87 5.10 2.63
CA GLY A 45 -15.23 5.41 3.04
C GLY A 45 -15.28 6.13 4.39
N GLU A 46 -16.19 5.71 5.27
CA GLU A 46 -16.45 6.33 6.57
C GLU A 46 -15.23 6.35 7.54
N ARG A 47 -14.19 5.57 7.25
CA ARG A 47 -12.96 5.57 8.04
C ARG A 47 -12.04 6.74 7.72
N SER A 48 -12.18 7.33 6.54
CA SER A 48 -11.37 8.48 6.10
C SER A 48 -11.93 9.77 6.71
N ARG A 49 -11.09 10.48 7.49
CA ARG A 49 -11.44 11.73 8.16
C ARG A 49 -10.51 12.85 7.76
N ILE A 50 -11.07 13.95 7.32
CA ILE A 50 -10.31 15.12 6.85
C ILE A 50 -9.43 15.72 7.98
N GLU A 51 -9.86 15.63 9.23
CA GLU A 51 -9.12 16.14 10.38
C GLU A 51 -7.75 15.46 10.52
N PHE A 52 -7.64 14.18 10.13
CA PHE A 52 -6.35 13.50 10.12
C PHE A 52 -5.45 14.00 9.00
N VAL A 53 -5.99 14.42 7.88
CA VAL A 53 -5.18 14.97 6.77
C VAL A 53 -4.48 16.25 7.22
N GLU A 54 -5.18 17.17 7.88
CA GLU A 54 -4.60 18.40 8.42
C GLU A 54 -3.46 18.09 9.41
N GLU A 55 -3.70 17.14 10.32
CA GLU A 55 -2.66 16.68 11.26
C GLU A 55 -1.46 16.07 10.53
N PHE A 56 -1.66 15.30 9.44
CA PHE A 56 -0.57 14.73 8.64
C PHE A 56 0.33 15.81 8.04
N LEU A 57 -0.26 16.86 7.49
CA LEU A 57 0.49 17.98 6.92
C LEU A 57 1.30 18.71 7.99
N LEU A 58 0.73 18.89 9.19
CA LEU A 58 1.43 19.48 10.32
C LEU A 58 2.55 18.59 10.83
N ASP A 59 2.31 17.29 10.96
CA ASP A 59 3.28 16.32 11.45
C ASP A 59 4.48 16.18 10.50
N LEU A 60 4.25 16.12 9.19
CA LEU A 60 5.34 16.06 8.19
C LEU A 60 6.19 17.33 8.20
N LYS A 61 5.56 18.51 8.26
CA LYS A 61 6.28 19.79 8.38
C LYS A 61 7.09 19.86 9.68
N TRP A 62 6.53 19.40 10.78
CA TRP A 62 7.19 19.33 12.08
C TRP A 62 8.40 18.39 12.07
N LEU A 63 8.31 17.25 11.37
CA LEU A 63 9.44 16.35 11.14
C LEU A 63 10.51 16.95 10.20
N GLY A 64 10.24 18.08 9.54
CA GLY A 64 11.13 18.69 8.55
C GLY A 64 11.08 18.01 7.17
N LEU A 65 10.03 17.26 6.88
CA LEU A 65 9.84 16.56 5.60
C LEU A 65 9.02 17.43 4.65
N ALA A 66 9.67 18.07 3.70
CA ALA A 66 9.03 18.86 2.66
C ALA A 66 8.74 17.98 1.43
N TRP A 67 7.49 17.99 0.97
CA TRP A 67 7.07 17.33 -0.27
C TRP A 67 6.98 18.30 -1.45
N ASP A 68 7.06 17.78 -2.66
CA ASP A 68 7.03 18.57 -3.89
C ASP A 68 5.59 18.63 -4.45
N GLY A 69 5.17 19.82 -4.84
CA GLY A 69 3.84 20.08 -5.37
C GLY A 69 2.74 20.05 -4.31
N GLU A 70 1.52 19.84 -4.76
CA GLU A 70 0.35 19.73 -3.89
C GLU A 70 0.14 18.29 -3.41
N ALA A 71 -0.48 18.13 -2.25
CA ALA A 71 -0.92 16.82 -1.80
C ALA A 71 -2.04 16.29 -2.73
N VAL A 72 -1.89 15.09 -3.22
CA VAL A 72 -2.85 14.44 -4.12
C VAL A 72 -3.81 13.59 -3.32
N PHE A 73 -5.10 13.63 -3.66
CA PHE A 73 -6.14 12.85 -3.00
C PHE A 73 -6.66 11.76 -3.94
N GLN A 74 -6.81 10.54 -3.45
CA GLN A 74 -7.38 9.43 -4.23
C GLN A 74 -8.85 9.68 -4.58
N SER A 75 -9.61 10.30 -3.69
CA SER A 75 -11.01 10.68 -3.93
C SER A 75 -11.19 11.59 -5.15
N ALA A 76 -10.17 12.35 -5.55
CA ALA A 76 -10.19 13.16 -6.78
C ALA A 76 -9.91 12.35 -8.07
N ARG A 77 -9.69 11.02 -7.97
CA ARG A 77 -9.26 10.17 -9.09
C ARG A 77 -10.20 8.98 -9.36
N LEU A 78 -11.39 8.98 -8.80
CA LEU A 78 -12.31 7.84 -8.84
C LEU A 78 -12.63 7.39 -10.27
N ASP A 79 -12.77 8.32 -11.22
CA ASP A 79 -13.05 8.02 -12.63
C ASP A 79 -11.97 7.14 -13.27
N ARG A 80 -10.69 7.34 -12.92
CA ARG A 80 -9.57 6.52 -13.41
C ARG A 80 -9.67 5.07 -12.92
N TYR A 81 -10.13 4.88 -11.69
CA TYR A 81 -10.28 3.53 -11.13
C TYR A 81 -11.46 2.81 -11.79
N ILE A 82 -12.56 3.53 -12.04
CA ILE A 82 -13.72 3.01 -12.78
C ILE A 82 -13.29 2.60 -14.18
N GLU A 83 -12.62 3.48 -14.92
CA GLU A 83 -12.14 3.20 -16.27
C GLU A 83 -11.21 1.96 -16.33
N ALA A 84 -10.26 1.86 -15.43
CA ALA A 84 -9.39 0.69 -15.36
C ALA A 84 -10.16 -0.60 -15.03
N GLY A 85 -11.15 -0.50 -14.14
CA GLY A 85 -12.05 -1.62 -13.83
C GLY A 85 -12.84 -2.07 -15.06
N GLU A 86 -13.41 -1.14 -15.83
CA GLU A 86 -14.15 -1.47 -17.05
C GLU A 86 -13.23 -2.09 -18.13
N ARG A 87 -11.99 -1.62 -18.26
CA ARG A 87 -11.01 -2.25 -19.15
C ARG A 87 -10.73 -3.71 -18.75
N LEU A 88 -10.54 -3.99 -17.47
CA LEU A 88 -10.32 -5.36 -16.98
C LEU A 88 -11.57 -6.25 -17.14
N LYS A 89 -12.79 -5.68 -16.99
CA LYS A 89 -14.04 -6.38 -17.31
C LYS A 89 -14.16 -6.71 -18.80
N ALA A 90 -13.84 -5.75 -19.67
CA ALA A 90 -13.86 -5.95 -21.11
C ALA A 90 -12.85 -7.02 -21.58
N MET A 91 -11.75 -7.22 -20.84
CA MET A 91 -10.79 -8.32 -21.06
C MET A 91 -11.31 -9.67 -20.53
N GLY A 92 -12.47 -9.71 -19.88
CA GLY A 92 -13.04 -10.92 -19.27
C GLY A 92 -12.32 -11.35 -17.98
N LEU A 93 -11.52 -10.47 -17.38
CA LEU A 93 -10.68 -10.78 -16.23
C LEU A 93 -11.35 -10.54 -14.88
N LEU A 94 -12.49 -9.83 -14.85
CA LEU A 94 -13.23 -9.59 -13.62
C LEU A 94 -14.55 -10.33 -13.61
N TYR A 95 -14.90 -10.89 -12.47
CA TYR A 95 -16.18 -11.52 -12.21
C TYR A 95 -16.81 -11.00 -10.91
N PRO A 96 -18.17 -10.93 -10.82
CA PRO A 96 -18.88 -10.44 -9.65
C PRO A 96 -18.86 -11.46 -8.51
N CYS A 97 -18.83 -10.98 -7.27
CA CYS A 97 -18.80 -11.81 -6.06
C CYS A 97 -19.54 -11.14 -4.91
N HIS A 98 -20.46 -11.89 -4.28
CA HIS A 98 -21.19 -11.46 -3.08
C HIS A 98 -20.71 -12.11 -1.78
N CYS A 99 -19.73 -13.03 -1.85
CA CYS A 99 -19.25 -13.74 -0.68
C CYS A 99 -18.81 -12.79 0.43
N THR A 100 -19.28 -13.05 1.63
CA THR A 100 -18.86 -12.36 2.85
C THR A 100 -17.50 -12.88 3.34
N ARG A 101 -16.84 -12.14 4.22
CA ARG A 101 -15.59 -12.59 4.85
C ARG A 101 -15.76 -13.89 5.63
N ALA A 102 -16.91 -14.08 6.29
CA ALA A 102 -17.21 -15.30 7.05
C ALA A 102 -17.36 -16.52 6.11
N GLU A 103 -18.07 -16.38 5.00
CA GLU A 103 -18.22 -17.44 4.00
C GLU A 103 -16.86 -17.80 3.37
N ILE A 104 -16.02 -16.81 3.07
CA ILE A 104 -14.67 -17.04 2.55
C ILE A 104 -13.82 -17.79 3.57
N ALA A 105 -13.83 -17.36 4.83
CA ALA A 105 -13.07 -18.02 5.90
C ALA A 105 -13.51 -19.46 6.14
N ALA A 106 -14.81 -19.75 6.01
CA ALA A 106 -15.36 -21.10 6.17
C ALA A 106 -15.02 -22.02 4.97
N ALA A 107 -14.83 -21.46 3.78
CA ALA A 107 -14.58 -22.22 2.55
C ALA A 107 -13.10 -22.26 2.12
N ALA A 108 -12.25 -21.43 2.71
CA ALA A 108 -10.83 -21.37 2.38
C ALA A 108 -10.08 -22.60 2.90
N ASN A 109 -9.23 -23.15 2.03
CA ASN A 109 -8.32 -24.25 2.38
C ASN A 109 -6.91 -23.78 2.69
N GLU A 110 -6.59 -22.52 2.37
CA GLU A 110 -5.27 -21.93 2.48
C GLU A 110 -5.35 -20.53 3.08
N ALA A 111 -4.26 -20.11 3.71
CA ALA A 111 -4.05 -18.74 4.16
C ALA A 111 -2.99 -18.06 3.29
N GLY A 112 -3.29 -16.86 2.80
CA GLY A 112 -2.38 -16.02 2.07
C GLY A 112 -1.95 -14.79 2.89
N PRO A 113 -1.27 -13.82 2.25
CA PRO A 113 -0.78 -12.63 2.94
C PRO A 113 -1.86 -11.80 3.63
N ASP A 114 -3.06 -11.74 3.07
CA ASP A 114 -4.20 -10.97 3.59
C ASP A 114 -5.21 -11.81 4.38
N GLY A 115 -4.84 -13.04 4.74
CA GLY A 115 -5.70 -13.99 5.46
C GLY A 115 -6.24 -15.10 4.56
N PRO A 116 -7.46 -15.62 4.79
CA PRO A 116 -8.01 -16.74 4.02
C PRO A 116 -8.04 -16.47 2.52
N VAL A 117 -7.42 -17.35 1.73
CA VAL A 117 -7.41 -17.26 0.27
C VAL A 117 -8.80 -17.57 -0.28
N TYR A 118 -9.30 -16.71 -1.15
CA TYR A 118 -10.61 -16.90 -1.76
C TYR A 118 -10.62 -18.13 -2.69
N PRO A 119 -11.53 -19.10 -2.47
CA PRO A 119 -11.50 -20.39 -3.18
C PRO A 119 -12.12 -20.35 -4.59
N GLY A 120 -12.45 -19.19 -5.13
CA GLY A 120 -13.04 -19.06 -6.46
C GLY A 120 -14.54 -19.37 -6.54
N THR A 121 -15.27 -19.37 -5.42
CA THR A 121 -16.68 -19.79 -5.31
C THR A 121 -17.59 -19.18 -6.37
N CYS A 122 -17.40 -17.92 -6.75
CA CYS A 122 -18.23 -17.21 -7.74
C CYS A 122 -17.66 -17.20 -9.16
N ARG A 123 -16.41 -17.66 -9.37
CA ARG A 123 -15.68 -17.51 -10.64
C ARG A 123 -16.44 -18.06 -11.87
N HIS A 124 -17.12 -19.19 -11.70
CA HIS A 124 -17.82 -19.90 -12.78
C HIS A 124 -19.34 -19.95 -12.55
N ARG A 125 -19.88 -19.03 -11.74
CA ARG A 125 -21.32 -18.97 -11.44
C ARG A 125 -21.94 -17.75 -12.08
N ALA A 126 -23.21 -17.86 -12.45
CA ALA A 126 -24.03 -16.69 -12.77
C ALA A 126 -24.31 -15.94 -11.47
N VAL A 127 -23.65 -14.81 -11.26
CA VAL A 127 -23.79 -13.95 -10.09
C VAL A 127 -24.34 -12.61 -10.55
N ASP A 128 -25.36 -12.07 -9.86
CA ASP A 128 -25.89 -10.73 -10.16
C ASP A 128 -24.77 -9.69 -9.94
N PRO A 129 -24.46 -8.87 -10.95
CA PRO A 129 -23.44 -7.82 -10.82
C PRO A 129 -23.87 -6.64 -9.93
N ILE A 130 -25.18 -6.47 -9.66
CA ILE A 130 -25.70 -5.35 -8.89
C ILE A 130 -25.27 -5.48 -7.44
N GLY A 131 -24.54 -4.48 -6.93
CA GLY A 131 -24.01 -4.47 -5.56
C GLY A 131 -22.95 -5.53 -5.27
N ALA A 132 -22.38 -6.18 -6.29
CA ALA A 132 -21.29 -7.13 -6.13
C ALA A 132 -19.94 -6.43 -5.99
N ALA A 133 -19.01 -7.05 -5.28
CA ALA A 133 -17.59 -6.77 -5.45
C ALA A 133 -17.10 -7.48 -6.72
N TRP A 134 -16.07 -6.95 -7.38
CA TRP A 134 -15.48 -7.56 -8.56
C TRP A 134 -14.09 -8.08 -8.25
N ARG A 135 -13.88 -9.36 -8.51
CA ARG A 135 -12.60 -10.03 -8.30
C ARG A 135 -11.86 -10.26 -9.60
N LEU A 136 -10.55 -10.15 -9.52
CA LEU A 136 -9.65 -10.55 -10.60
C LEU A 136 -9.55 -12.07 -10.63
N ASP A 137 -9.80 -12.70 -11.77
CA ASP A 137 -9.38 -14.08 -12.03
C ASP A 137 -7.88 -14.11 -12.20
N VAL A 138 -7.16 -14.36 -11.10
CA VAL A 138 -5.71 -14.28 -11.08
C VAL A 138 -5.08 -15.36 -11.96
N ALA A 139 -5.67 -16.54 -12.06
CA ALA A 139 -5.15 -17.61 -12.91
C ALA A 139 -5.18 -17.21 -14.39
N GLN A 140 -6.35 -16.75 -14.87
CA GLN A 140 -6.49 -16.27 -16.25
C GLN A 140 -5.62 -15.04 -16.53
N ALA A 141 -5.54 -14.12 -15.57
CA ALA A 141 -4.71 -12.91 -15.68
C ALA A 141 -3.22 -13.26 -15.83
N MET A 142 -2.74 -14.27 -15.10
CA MET A 142 -1.36 -14.76 -15.21
C MET A 142 -1.09 -15.44 -16.54
N GLU A 143 -2.05 -16.19 -17.09
CA GLU A 143 -1.93 -16.80 -18.41
C GLU A 143 -1.75 -15.75 -19.51
N ILE A 144 -2.54 -14.66 -19.44
CA ILE A 144 -2.45 -13.55 -20.40
C ILE A 144 -1.15 -12.75 -20.23
N ALA A 145 -0.75 -12.47 -19.00
CA ALA A 145 0.44 -11.67 -18.73
C ALA A 145 1.76 -12.42 -18.94
N GLY A 146 1.74 -13.75 -18.84
CA GLY A 146 2.94 -14.58 -18.84
C GLY A 146 3.80 -14.40 -17.58
N PRO A 147 5.04 -14.96 -17.59
CA PRO A 147 5.98 -14.79 -16.47
C PRO A 147 6.37 -13.32 -16.29
N LEU A 148 6.29 -12.84 -15.06
CA LEU A 148 6.60 -11.45 -14.71
C LEU A 148 7.68 -11.39 -13.63
N GLU A 149 8.53 -10.37 -13.74
CA GLU A 149 9.56 -10.06 -12.74
C GLU A 149 9.41 -8.61 -12.28
N TRP A 150 9.92 -8.34 -11.10
CA TRP A 150 10.03 -7.02 -10.51
C TRP A 150 11.29 -6.92 -9.63
N VAL A 151 11.73 -5.74 -9.28
CA VAL A 151 12.97 -5.53 -8.51
C VAL A 151 12.65 -4.82 -7.21
N ASP A 152 13.13 -5.38 -6.10
CA ASP A 152 13.23 -4.69 -4.83
C ASP A 152 14.68 -4.23 -4.61
N ALA A 153 14.86 -2.99 -4.17
CA ALA A 153 16.19 -2.41 -3.97
C ALA A 153 16.99 -3.08 -2.84
N LEU A 154 16.31 -3.77 -1.90
CA LEU A 154 16.93 -4.46 -0.78
C LEU A 154 16.95 -5.98 -0.97
N ALA A 155 15.88 -6.55 -1.52
CA ALA A 155 15.73 -8.00 -1.72
C ALA A 155 16.09 -8.46 -3.15
N GLY A 156 16.56 -7.56 -4.03
CA GLY A 156 16.97 -7.90 -5.38
C GLY A 156 15.83 -8.27 -6.34
N PRO A 157 16.12 -8.98 -7.44
CA PRO A 157 15.14 -9.42 -8.43
C PRO A 157 14.16 -10.44 -7.84
N GLN A 158 12.87 -10.25 -8.15
CA GLN A 158 11.78 -11.09 -7.66
C GLN A 158 10.94 -11.64 -8.82
N ARG A 159 10.55 -12.89 -8.75
CA ARG A 159 9.54 -13.45 -9.63
C ARG A 159 8.15 -13.15 -9.08
N ALA A 160 7.25 -12.61 -9.90
CA ALA A 160 5.90 -12.32 -9.46
C ALA A 160 5.10 -13.61 -9.22
N SER A 161 4.44 -13.69 -8.07
CA SER A 161 3.64 -14.83 -7.62
C SER A 161 2.28 -14.35 -7.08
N PRO A 162 1.44 -13.65 -7.89
CA PRO A 162 0.18 -13.08 -7.41
C PRO A 162 -0.84 -14.11 -6.94
N GLN A 163 -0.71 -15.39 -7.37
CA GLN A 163 -1.58 -16.50 -6.97
C GLN A 163 -1.60 -16.75 -5.45
N ILE A 164 -0.59 -16.31 -4.71
CA ILE A 164 -0.57 -16.44 -3.23
C ILE A 164 -1.71 -15.69 -2.53
N PHE A 165 -2.32 -14.71 -3.22
CA PHE A 165 -3.49 -13.98 -2.74
C PHE A 165 -4.82 -14.62 -3.14
N GLY A 166 -4.81 -15.56 -4.12
CA GLY A 166 -6.02 -15.96 -4.83
C GLY A 166 -6.64 -14.79 -5.60
N ASP A 167 -7.95 -14.88 -5.87
CA ASP A 167 -8.67 -13.86 -6.63
C ASP A 167 -8.97 -12.63 -5.76
N VAL A 168 -8.15 -11.62 -5.91
CA VAL A 168 -8.26 -10.36 -5.15
C VAL A 168 -9.45 -9.53 -5.61
N VAL A 169 -10.06 -8.80 -4.68
CA VAL A 169 -11.08 -7.78 -5.02
C VAL A 169 -10.35 -6.56 -5.61
N LEU A 170 -10.77 -6.14 -6.80
CA LEU A 170 -10.29 -4.90 -7.42
C LEU A 170 -11.31 -3.77 -7.34
N LEU A 171 -12.62 -4.07 -7.52
CA LEU A 171 -13.68 -3.10 -7.33
C LEU A 171 -14.53 -3.54 -6.13
N ARG A 172 -14.74 -2.64 -5.19
CA ARG A 172 -15.50 -2.91 -3.97
C ARG A 172 -16.99 -2.65 -4.21
N LYS A 173 -17.85 -3.12 -3.32
CA LYS A 173 -19.30 -2.88 -3.37
C LYS A 173 -19.66 -1.41 -3.19
N ASP A 174 -18.91 -0.75 -2.32
CA ASP A 174 -19.13 0.59 -1.77
C ASP A 174 -18.16 1.64 -2.31
N LEU A 175 -17.08 1.20 -2.94
CA LEU A 175 -16.01 2.06 -3.41
C LEU A 175 -15.49 1.58 -4.78
N PRO A 176 -15.07 2.49 -5.66
CA PRO A 176 -14.69 2.15 -7.04
C PRO A 176 -13.38 1.37 -7.15
N ALA A 177 -12.58 1.29 -6.08
CA ALA A 177 -11.29 0.58 -6.12
C ALA A 177 -10.93 -0.04 -4.78
N SER A 178 -10.14 -1.12 -4.84
CA SER A 178 -9.36 -1.65 -3.73
C SER A 178 -7.99 -0.97 -3.68
N TYR A 179 -7.26 -1.18 -2.58
CA TYR A 179 -5.88 -0.75 -2.43
C TYR A 179 -4.99 -1.17 -3.62
N HIS A 180 -5.07 -2.44 -4.04
CA HIS A 180 -4.24 -2.95 -5.14
C HIS A 180 -4.44 -2.17 -6.43
N LEU A 181 -5.69 -1.90 -6.82
CA LEU A 181 -5.98 -1.16 -8.04
C LEU A 181 -5.58 0.31 -7.92
N ALA A 182 -6.04 0.98 -6.85
CA ALA A 182 -5.81 2.40 -6.66
C ALA A 182 -4.32 2.74 -6.55
N ALA A 183 -3.58 2.05 -5.67
CA ALA A 183 -2.15 2.29 -5.48
C ALA A 183 -1.34 2.07 -6.77
N THR A 184 -1.67 1.03 -7.55
CA THR A 184 -0.96 0.74 -8.81
C THR A 184 -1.21 1.82 -9.87
N LEU A 185 -2.45 2.26 -10.01
CA LEU A 185 -2.82 3.31 -10.97
C LEU A 185 -2.23 4.66 -10.60
N ASP A 186 -2.25 4.99 -9.31
CA ASP A 186 -1.75 6.26 -8.81
C ASP A 186 -0.22 6.35 -8.90
N ASP A 187 0.49 5.27 -8.56
CA ASP A 187 1.95 5.24 -8.71
C ASP A 187 2.35 5.48 -10.17
N ALA A 188 1.62 4.90 -11.12
CA ALA A 188 1.82 5.16 -12.54
C ALA A 188 1.48 6.60 -12.94
N ALA A 189 0.34 7.13 -12.49
CA ALA A 189 -0.12 8.49 -12.81
C ALA A 189 0.77 9.58 -12.23
N ASP A 190 1.31 9.35 -11.03
CA ASP A 190 2.24 10.26 -10.36
C ASP A 190 3.67 10.11 -10.88
N GLY A 191 3.94 9.15 -11.78
CA GLY A 191 5.25 8.85 -12.32
C GLY A 191 6.24 8.40 -11.25
N ILE A 192 5.76 7.62 -10.27
CA ILE A 192 6.60 7.06 -9.20
C ILE A 192 7.58 6.06 -9.80
N THR A 193 8.86 6.27 -9.56
CA THR A 193 9.92 5.39 -10.06
C THR A 193 10.50 4.50 -8.96
N LEU A 194 10.30 4.87 -7.68
CA LEU A 194 10.72 4.11 -6.51
C LEU A 194 9.57 4.07 -5.49
N VAL A 195 8.92 2.92 -5.39
CA VAL A 195 7.84 2.69 -4.42
C VAL A 195 8.44 2.30 -3.08
N THR A 196 8.35 3.19 -2.09
CA THR A 196 8.80 2.93 -0.72
C THR A 196 7.62 2.56 0.16
N ARG A 197 7.73 1.48 0.92
CA ARG A 197 6.72 1.04 1.90
C ARG A 197 7.26 -0.02 2.85
N GLY A 198 6.49 -0.36 3.88
CA GLY A 198 6.87 -1.39 4.84
C GLY A 198 6.90 -2.79 4.24
N MET A 199 7.74 -3.66 4.80
CA MET A 199 7.92 -5.06 4.39
C MET A 199 6.62 -5.88 4.46
N ASP A 200 5.66 -5.48 5.28
CA ASP A 200 4.33 -6.10 5.36
C ASP A 200 3.54 -6.02 4.04
N LEU A 201 3.88 -5.06 3.18
CA LEU A 201 3.29 -4.91 1.85
C LEU A 201 4.13 -5.53 0.72
N PHE A 202 5.25 -6.21 1.05
CA PHE A 202 6.08 -6.86 0.03
C PHE A 202 5.28 -7.84 -0.85
N PRO A 203 4.41 -8.71 -0.29
CA PRO A 203 3.61 -9.61 -1.11
C PRO A 203 2.67 -8.87 -2.09
N ALA A 204 2.14 -7.71 -1.73
CA ALA A 204 1.25 -6.94 -2.59
C ALA A 204 1.91 -6.52 -3.92
N SER A 205 3.26 -6.44 -3.98
CA SER A 205 4.00 -6.14 -5.20
C SER A 205 3.75 -7.16 -6.32
N HIS A 206 3.48 -8.41 -5.97
CA HIS A 206 3.15 -9.44 -6.95
C HIS A 206 1.85 -9.13 -7.71
N VAL A 207 0.81 -8.67 -6.98
CA VAL A 207 -0.47 -8.26 -7.59
C VAL A 207 -0.30 -6.95 -8.35
N HIS A 208 0.43 -5.97 -7.79
CA HIS A 208 0.69 -4.69 -8.48
C HIS A 208 1.44 -4.92 -9.80
N ARG A 209 2.44 -5.81 -9.81
CA ARG A 209 3.17 -6.16 -11.02
C ARG A 209 2.28 -6.80 -12.08
N LEU A 210 1.34 -7.66 -11.69
CA LEU A 210 0.34 -8.24 -12.59
C LEU A 210 -0.56 -7.15 -13.18
N LEU A 211 -1.10 -6.27 -12.35
CA LEU A 211 -1.95 -5.16 -12.81
C LEU A 211 -1.21 -4.21 -13.77
N GLN A 212 0.07 -3.93 -13.52
CA GLN A 212 0.90 -3.14 -14.43
C GLN A 212 1.02 -3.79 -15.80
N ALA A 213 1.21 -5.10 -15.87
CA ALA A 213 1.29 -5.82 -17.14
C ALA A 213 -0.04 -5.76 -17.91
N LEU A 214 -1.16 -6.05 -17.23
CA LEU A 214 -2.50 -6.07 -17.84
C LEU A 214 -2.96 -4.70 -18.33
N LEU A 215 -2.58 -3.65 -17.63
CA LEU A 215 -3.00 -2.28 -17.94
C LEU A 215 -1.96 -1.49 -18.75
N GLY A 216 -0.80 -2.07 -19.06
CA GLY A 216 0.28 -1.41 -19.80
C GLY A 216 0.90 -0.24 -19.05
N LEU A 217 1.04 -0.37 -17.72
CA LEU A 217 1.58 0.68 -16.86
C LEU A 217 3.11 0.52 -16.66
N PRO A 218 3.81 1.62 -16.37
CA PRO A 218 5.23 1.57 -16.03
C PRO A 218 5.46 0.75 -14.76
N VAL A 219 6.63 0.09 -14.70
CA VAL A 219 7.04 -0.74 -13.57
C VAL A 219 8.09 0.02 -12.76
N PRO A 220 7.81 0.43 -11.52
CA PRO A 220 8.81 1.05 -10.66
C PRO A 220 9.78 0.00 -10.08
N VAL A 221 10.84 0.47 -9.44
CA VAL A 221 11.58 -0.31 -8.45
C VAL A 221 10.86 -0.18 -7.11
N TRP A 222 10.88 -1.23 -6.29
CA TRP A 222 10.35 -1.18 -4.93
C TRP A 222 11.49 -1.07 -3.91
N HIS A 223 11.21 -0.52 -2.76
CA HIS A 223 12.07 -0.48 -1.59
C HIS A 223 11.23 -0.78 -0.36
N HIS A 224 11.23 -2.04 0.06
CA HIS A 224 10.49 -2.48 1.23
C HIS A 224 11.38 -2.37 2.48
N HIS A 225 11.15 -1.31 3.25
CA HIS A 225 11.89 -1.09 4.50
C HIS A 225 11.34 -1.94 5.66
N GLY A 226 12.15 -2.18 6.68
CA GLY A 226 11.73 -2.82 7.92
C GLY A 226 10.60 -2.07 8.63
N LEU A 227 9.87 -2.77 9.47
CA LEU A 227 8.81 -2.20 10.30
C LEU A 227 9.32 -1.87 11.69
N LEU A 228 8.85 -0.79 12.30
CA LEU A 228 9.04 -0.59 13.73
C LEU A 228 8.17 -1.58 14.50
N ILE A 229 8.81 -2.38 15.33
CA ILE A 229 8.19 -3.43 16.14
C ILE A 229 8.45 -3.19 17.63
N GLU A 230 7.51 -3.59 18.46
CA GLU A 230 7.61 -3.60 19.92
C GLU A 230 8.47 -4.78 20.39
N ALA A 231 8.86 -4.80 21.67
CA ALA A 231 9.68 -5.86 22.25
C ALA A 231 9.06 -7.27 22.14
N ASP A 232 7.75 -7.35 21.97
CA ASP A 232 7.02 -8.60 21.75
C ASP A 232 6.99 -9.04 20.26
N GLY A 233 7.72 -8.33 19.37
CA GLY A 233 7.81 -8.60 17.95
C GLY A 233 6.62 -8.12 17.13
N ARG A 234 5.63 -7.50 17.75
CA ARG A 234 4.44 -7.00 17.04
C ARG A 234 4.70 -5.62 16.45
N LYS A 235 4.09 -5.36 15.29
CA LYS A 235 4.12 -4.05 14.63
C LYS A 235 3.62 -2.97 15.57
N LEU A 236 4.35 -1.85 15.60
CA LEU A 236 3.95 -0.66 16.36
C LEU A 236 2.53 -0.24 15.97
N ALA A 237 1.63 -0.13 16.93
CA ALA A 237 0.24 0.20 16.69
C ALA A 237 -0.32 1.10 17.79
N LYS A 238 -1.06 2.14 17.40
CA LYS A 238 -1.71 3.11 18.28
C LYS A 238 -2.59 2.45 19.36
N ARG A 239 -3.30 1.37 19.03
CA ARG A 239 -4.23 0.68 19.95
C ARG A 239 -3.57 0.14 21.23
N ARG A 240 -2.23 0.18 21.31
CA ARG A 240 -1.42 -0.33 22.43
C ARG A 240 -0.69 0.76 23.20
N GLY A 241 -1.10 2.02 23.07
CA GLY A 241 -0.57 3.11 23.89
C GLY A 241 0.64 3.84 23.30
N SER A 242 1.09 3.51 22.10
CA SER A 242 2.13 4.30 21.43
C SER A 242 1.60 5.69 21.10
N PRO A 243 2.27 6.79 21.51
CA PRO A 243 1.82 8.15 21.25
C PRO A 243 1.77 8.41 19.73
N SER A 244 0.77 9.19 19.30
CA SER A 244 0.77 9.71 17.95
C SER A 244 1.82 10.80 17.77
N LEU A 245 2.18 11.12 16.52
CA LEU A 245 3.08 12.25 16.24
C LEU A 245 2.46 13.57 16.73
N ALA A 246 1.15 13.73 16.56
CA ALA A 246 0.42 14.88 17.08
C ALA A 246 0.52 15.01 18.61
N ASP A 247 0.48 13.90 19.35
CA ASP A 247 0.65 13.90 20.80
C ASP A 247 2.07 14.33 21.18
N LEU A 248 3.10 13.81 20.49
CA LEU A 248 4.50 14.20 20.71
C LEU A 248 4.71 15.68 20.40
N ARG A 249 4.16 16.18 19.30
CA ARG A 249 4.25 17.59 18.89
C ARG A 249 3.58 18.51 19.93
N ARG A 250 2.39 18.15 20.41
CA ARG A 250 1.66 18.90 21.45
C ARG A 250 2.40 18.87 22.80
N ALA A 251 3.13 17.81 23.10
CA ALA A 251 3.97 17.69 24.29
C ALA A 251 5.30 18.48 24.17
N GLY A 252 5.53 19.19 23.06
CA GLY A 252 6.73 20.02 22.86
C GLY A 252 7.98 19.27 22.42
N ALA A 253 7.85 18.02 21.95
CA ALA A 253 8.98 17.28 21.40
C ALA A 253 9.52 17.95 20.11
N ASP A 254 10.80 17.77 19.82
CA ASP A 254 11.43 18.26 18.60
C ASP A 254 11.28 17.23 17.47
N GLY A 255 10.45 17.56 16.47
CA GLY A 255 10.18 16.69 15.34
C GLY A 255 11.40 16.41 14.47
N ARG A 256 12.28 17.42 14.28
CA ARG A 256 13.49 17.21 13.49
C ARG A 256 14.46 16.29 14.21
N ALA A 257 14.61 16.44 15.52
CA ALA A 257 15.41 15.52 16.33
C ALA A 257 14.86 14.08 16.27
N ILE A 258 13.51 13.91 16.26
CA ILE A 258 12.89 12.60 16.07
C ILE A 258 13.23 12.05 14.67
N ALA A 259 13.08 12.82 13.60
CA ALA A 259 13.44 12.39 12.26
C ALA A 259 14.93 11.98 12.18
N ASP A 260 15.85 12.71 12.82
CA ASP A 260 17.28 12.40 12.86
C ASP A 260 17.58 11.10 13.63
N THR A 261 16.86 10.82 14.71
CA THR A 261 16.99 9.54 15.41
C THR A 261 16.48 8.37 14.56
N LEU A 262 15.38 8.55 13.78
CA LEU A 262 14.86 7.55 12.86
C LEU A 262 15.87 7.27 11.72
N ARG A 263 16.49 8.30 11.13
CA ARG A 263 17.59 8.18 10.14
C ARG A 263 18.77 7.39 10.67
N ALA A 264 19.13 7.65 11.91
CA ALA A 264 20.24 6.97 12.58
C ALA A 264 19.88 5.57 13.11
N HIS A 265 18.68 5.05 12.81
CA HIS A 265 18.14 3.79 13.34
C HIS A 265 18.19 3.71 14.87
N ARG A 266 18.07 4.84 15.56
CA ARG A 266 17.99 4.92 17.02
C ARG A 266 16.54 5.08 17.43
N PHE A 267 15.98 4.04 18.02
CA PHE A 267 14.58 3.99 18.39
C PHE A 267 14.38 4.10 19.91
N PRO A 268 13.22 4.54 20.39
CA PRO A 268 12.89 4.51 21.81
C PRO A 268 13.04 3.11 22.42
N ALA A 269 13.27 3.05 23.73
CA ALA A 269 13.39 1.78 24.45
C ALA A 269 12.19 0.85 24.17
N GLY A 270 12.46 -0.40 23.87
CA GLY A 270 11.43 -1.40 23.52
C GLY A 270 10.94 -1.35 22.08
N ILE A 271 11.48 -0.47 21.25
CA ILE A 271 11.19 -0.42 19.81
C ILE A 271 12.45 -0.81 19.02
N SER A 272 12.28 -1.64 18.00
CA SER A 272 13.34 -2.06 17.10
C SER A 272 12.84 -2.08 15.64
N LEU A 273 13.77 -2.22 14.69
CA LEU A 273 13.45 -2.41 13.29
C LEU A 273 13.35 -3.91 13.01
N SER A 274 12.27 -4.35 12.35
CA SER A 274 12.16 -5.74 11.90
C SER A 274 13.22 -6.04 10.82
N GLN A 275 13.58 -7.31 10.69
CA GLN A 275 14.44 -7.73 9.60
C GLN A 275 13.79 -7.44 8.25
N VAL A 276 14.60 -7.02 7.29
CA VAL A 276 14.26 -6.95 5.87
C VAL A 276 14.68 -8.29 5.26
N LEU A 277 13.89 -8.83 4.33
CA LEU A 277 14.31 -9.98 3.56
C LEU A 277 15.54 -9.55 2.75
N HIS A 278 16.72 -10.03 3.15
CA HIS A 278 17.89 -10.00 2.29
C HIS A 278 17.85 -11.27 1.45
N ASP A 279 18.25 -11.19 0.17
CA ASP A 279 18.29 -12.30 -0.76
C ASP A 279 18.56 -13.65 -0.05
N ALA A 280 17.58 -14.54 -0.10
CA ALA A 280 17.88 -15.93 0.07
C ALA A 280 18.47 -16.39 -1.27
N ALA A 281 19.81 -16.42 -1.31
CA ALA A 281 20.59 -16.91 -2.44
C ALA A 281 20.16 -18.33 -2.85
#